data_0a61f7133537f4c269cd77aff36deac0
#
_entry.id   0a61f7133537f4c269cd77aff36deac0
#
_cell.length_a   1.000
_cell.length_b   1.000
_cell.length_c   1.000
_cell.angle_alpha   90.00
_cell.angle_beta   90.00
_cell.angle_gamma   90.00
#
_symmetry.space_group_name_H-M   'P 1'
#
loop_
_entity.id
_entity.type
_entity.pdbx_description
1 polymer ?
#
loop_
_entity_poly.entity_id
_entity_poly.type
_entity_poly.pdbx_seq_one_letter_code
_entity_poly.pdbx_strand_id
1 'polypeptide(L)'
;MPVLDGDFEAFVTNLGKYNEGMLVGEWVKLPTTEEEMQKVFERIGIGKQDEFGQPYEEWFITDYECPIYGVQKMLGEYENLDKLNYLASRIDEMDKWEQEKFVAIMESGCDEVSDIDDLINLTFNLDCYDIMPGINDESDLGYYYAHEAGIYSEKDLGPLANYIDYERYGRDLSLIHI
;
A
#
# COMPACT_ATOMS: atom_id res chain seq x y z
N MET A 1 3.85 -5.39 -10.70
CA MET A 1 3.60 -6.54 -9.82
C MET A 1 2.13 -6.86 -9.80
N PRO A 2 1.70 -8.10 -9.55
CA PRO A 2 0.27 -8.41 -9.60
C PRO A 2 -0.45 -7.80 -8.41
N VAL A 3 -1.55 -7.12 -8.69
CA VAL A 3 -2.63 -6.95 -7.73
C VAL A 3 -3.14 -8.35 -7.45
N LEU A 4 -3.16 -8.76 -6.20
CA LEU A 4 -3.60 -10.09 -5.79
C LEU A 4 -5.14 -10.11 -5.82
N ASP A 5 -5.73 -11.21 -6.30
CA ASP A 5 -7.15 -11.46 -6.09
C ASP A 5 -7.34 -11.78 -4.60
N GLY A 6 -8.15 -11.00 -3.91
CA GLY A 6 -8.43 -11.22 -2.49
C GLY A 6 -9.12 -10.01 -1.86
N ASP A 7 -9.63 -10.23 -0.66
CA ASP A 7 -10.21 -9.19 0.18
C ASP A 7 -9.11 -8.59 1.09
N PHE A 8 -9.35 -7.39 1.62
CA PHE A 8 -8.54 -6.88 2.70
C PHE A 8 -9.04 -7.48 4.02
N GLU A 9 -8.20 -8.24 4.70
CA GLU A 9 -8.55 -8.94 5.94
C GLU A 9 -7.50 -8.72 7.02
N ALA A 10 -7.93 -8.73 8.28
CA ALA A 10 -7.07 -8.67 9.46
C ALA A 10 -7.32 -9.87 10.37
N PHE A 11 -6.27 -10.52 10.86
CA PHE A 11 -6.40 -11.59 11.84
C PHE A 11 -6.42 -11.02 13.26
N VAL A 12 -7.63 -10.89 13.80
CA VAL A 12 -7.88 -10.31 15.13
C VAL A 12 -7.71 -11.40 16.19
N THR A 13 -6.79 -11.18 17.12
CA THR A 13 -6.35 -12.18 18.12
C THR A 13 -6.63 -11.70 19.54
N ASN A 14 -7.05 -12.61 20.41
CA ASN A 14 -7.20 -12.38 21.84
C ASN A 14 -5.81 -12.34 22.50
N LEU A 15 -5.39 -11.17 22.99
CA LEU A 15 -4.06 -10.94 23.54
C LEU A 15 -3.81 -11.76 24.83
N GLY A 16 -4.80 -11.87 25.70
CA GLY A 16 -4.66 -12.65 26.94
C GLY A 16 -4.41 -14.13 26.64
N LYS A 17 -5.17 -14.72 25.72
CA LYS A 17 -4.95 -16.11 25.28
C LYS A 17 -3.64 -16.31 24.55
N TYR A 18 -3.23 -15.34 23.77
CA TYR A 18 -1.94 -15.37 23.09
C TYR A 18 -0.78 -15.41 24.12
N ASN A 19 -0.87 -14.62 25.18
CA ASN A 19 0.10 -14.64 26.29
C ASN A 19 0.12 -15.96 27.07
N GLU A 20 -1.00 -16.70 27.07
CA GLU A 20 -1.09 -18.07 27.61
C GLU A 20 -0.55 -19.14 26.65
N GLY A 21 -0.05 -18.75 25.46
CA GLY A 21 0.48 -19.64 24.44
C GLY A 21 -0.60 -20.25 23.52
N MET A 22 -1.80 -19.68 23.51
CA MET A 22 -2.90 -20.11 22.65
C MET A 22 -3.21 -19.06 21.58
N LEU A 23 -3.06 -19.41 20.32
CA LEU A 23 -3.48 -18.56 19.22
C LEU A 23 -5.02 -18.69 19.04
N VAL A 24 -5.76 -17.76 19.61
CA VAL A 24 -7.22 -17.68 19.48
C VAL A 24 -7.55 -16.37 18.78
N GLY A 25 -7.92 -16.46 17.53
CA GLY A 25 -8.22 -15.31 16.67
C GLY A 25 -9.09 -15.72 15.50
N GLU A 26 -9.49 -14.74 14.71
CA GLU A 26 -10.34 -14.92 13.53
C GLU A 26 -9.99 -13.90 12.46
N TRP A 27 -10.03 -14.30 11.20
CA TRP A 27 -9.94 -13.40 10.06
C TRP A 27 -11.19 -12.54 9.96
N VAL A 28 -11.00 -11.24 9.85
CA VAL A 28 -12.07 -10.24 9.74
C VAL A 28 -11.88 -9.49 8.44
N LYS A 29 -12.88 -9.58 7.56
CA LYS A 29 -12.91 -8.83 6.32
C LYS A 29 -13.13 -7.33 6.61
N LEU A 30 -12.35 -6.49 5.96
CA LEU A 30 -12.45 -5.04 6.03
C LEU A 30 -13.02 -4.47 4.71
N PRO A 31 -13.82 -3.39 4.76
CA PRO A 31 -14.30 -2.75 5.97
C PRO A 31 -15.32 -3.59 6.74
N THR A 32 -15.28 -3.53 8.07
CA THR A 32 -16.21 -4.24 8.96
C THR A 32 -17.06 -3.26 9.76
N THR A 33 -18.18 -3.74 10.32
CA THR A 33 -19.04 -2.95 11.20
C THR A 33 -18.72 -3.21 12.68
N GLU A 34 -19.14 -2.28 13.56
CA GLU A 34 -19.02 -2.46 15.00
C GLU A 34 -19.77 -3.72 15.48
N GLU A 35 -20.96 -3.98 14.90
CA GLU A 35 -21.76 -5.16 15.27
C GLU A 35 -21.04 -6.47 14.87
N GLU A 36 -20.39 -6.51 13.73
CA GLU A 36 -19.62 -7.69 13.33
C GLU A 36 -18.38 -7.87 14.20
N MET A 37 -17.67 -6.78 14.54
CA MET A 37 -16.55 -6.83 15.48
C MET A 37 -16.95 -7.32 16.85
N GLN A 38 -18.12 -6.94 17.38
CA GLN A 38 -18.62 -7.45 18.65
C GLN A 38 -18.84 -8.98 18.60
N LYS A 39 -19.38 -9.50 17.50
CA LYS A 39 -19.52 -10.96 17.31
C LYS A 39 -18.17 -11.65 17.22
N VAL A 40 -17.19 -11.06 16.55
CA VAL A 40 -15.81 -11.58 16.52
C VAL A 40 -15.24 -11.64 17.93
N PHE A 41 -15.35 -10.56 18.71
CA PHE A 41 -14.88 -10.51 20.10
C PHE A 41 -15.51 -11.60 20.97
N GLU A 42 -16.83 -11.83 20.83
CA GLU A 42 -17.50 -12.92 21.54
C GLU A 42 -16.94 -14.30 21.15
N ARG A 43 -16.70 -14.53 19.83
CA ARG A 43 -16.17 -15.80 19.32
C ARG A 43 -14.74 -16.07 19.79
N ILE A 44 -13.87 -15.07 19.75
CA ILE A 44 -12.47 -15.20 20.21
C ILE A 44 -12.33 -15.09 21.73
N GLY A 45 -13.44 -14.84 22.45
CA GLY A 45 -13.48 -14.89 23.91
C GLY A 45 -13.11 -13.62 24.64
N ILE A 46 -13.14 -12.46 23.96
CA ILE A 46 -13.04 -11.15 24.65
C ILE A 46 -14.25 -10.96 25.56
N GLY A 47 -14.04 -10.46 26.77
CA GLY A 47 -15.05 -10.32 27.83
C GLY A 47 -15.28 -11.60 28.65
N LYS A 48 -14.75 -12.75 28.25
CA LYS A 48 -14.77 -13.98 29.08
C LYS A 48 -13.66 -13.94 30.10
N GLN A 49 -13.80 -14.73 31.17
CA GLN A 49 -12.80 -14.81 32.24
C GLN A 49 -11.86 -16.01 32.03
N ASP A 50 -10.63 -15.85 32.46
CA ASP A 50 -9.66 -16.93 32.61
C ASP A 50 -9.98 -17.85 33.83
N GLU A 51 -9.12 -18.82 34.10
CA GLU A 51 -9.27 -19.74 35.24
C GLU A 51 -9.12 -19.05 36.61
N PHE A 52 -8.57 -17.83 36.66
CA PHE A 52 -8.40 -17.02 37.84
C PHE A 52 -9.47 -15.93 38.00
N GLY A 53 -10.43 -15.86 37.09
CA GLY A 53 -11.51 -14.90 37.09
C GLY A 53 -11.13 -13.51 36.53
N GLN A 54 -10.00 -13.40 35.82
CA GLN A 54 -9.60 -12.17 35.16
C GLN A 54 -10.21 -12.11 33.75
N PRO A 55 -10.83 -11.00 33.35
CA PRO A 55 -11.40 -10.88 32.02
C PRO A 55 -10.34 -10.72 30.94
N TYR A 56 -10.56 -11.32 29.78
CA TYR A 56 -9.82 -11.02 28.55
C TYR A 56 -10.41 -9.75 27.94
N GLU A 57 -9.70 -8.64 28.02
CA GLU A 57 -10.21 -7.34 27.56
C GLU A 57 -9.47 -6.82 26.31
N GLU A 58 -8.28 -7.34 26.06
CA GLU A 58 -7.38 -6.81 25.03
C GLU A 58 -7.30 -7.73 23.82
N TRP A 59 -7.23 -7.10 22.67
CA TRP A 59 -7.02 -7.76 21.40
C TRP A 59 -5.98 -7.00 20.58
N PHE A 60 -5.41 -7.66 19.60
CA PHE A 60 -4.45 -7.09 18.67
C PHE A 60 -4.54 -7.82 17.33
N ILE A 61 -3.85 -7.30 16.31
CA ILE A 61 -3.84 -7.90 14.99
C ILE A 61 -2.49 -8.59 14.79
N THR A 62 -2.52 -9.87 14.48
CA THR A 62 -1.31 -10.67 14.29
C THR A 62 -0.92 -10.85 12.84
N ASP A 63 -1.86 -10.65 11.92
CA ASP A 63 -1.59 -10.78 10.49
C ASP A 63 -2.58 -9.97 9.66
N TYR A 64 -2.21 -9.66 8.42
CA TYR A 64 -3.02 -8.97 7.42
C TYR A 64 -2.92 -9.67 6.08
N GLU A 65 -4.05 -9.80 5.38
CA GLU A 65 -4.12 -10.07 3.95
C GLU A 65 -4.66 -8.83 3.23
N CYS A 66 -3.99 -8.40 2.18
CA CYS A 66 -4.37 -7.23 1.40
C CYS A 66 -4.17 -7.49 -0.09
N PRO A 67 -5.14 -7.11 -0.96
CA PRO A 67 -4.99 -7.26 -2.41
C PRO A 67 -3.84 -6.40 -2.97
N ILE A 68 -3.44 -5.35 -2.27
CA ILE A 68 -2.31 -4.51 -2.66
C ILE A 68 -1.04 -4.96 -1.92
N TYR A 69 -0.10 -5.52 -2.69
CA TYR A 69 1.17 -5.98 -2.15
C TYR A 69 1.95 -4.84 -1.46
N GLY A 70 2.45 -5.12 -0.27
CA GLY A 70 3.28 -4.20 0.50
C GLY A 70 2.54 -3.44 1.59
N VAL A 71 1.23 -3.19 1.45
CA VAL A 71 0.41 -2.48 2.45
C VAL A 71 0.52 -3.12 3.82
N GLN A 72 0.42 -4.44 3.91
CA GLN A 72 0.50 -5.19 5.16
C GLN A 72 1.81 -4.98 5.94
N LYS A 73 2.89 -4.57 5.27
CA LYS A 73 4.19 -4.33 5.92
C LYS A 73 4.26 -3.01 6.67
N MET A 74 3.33 -2.11 6.38
CA MET A 74 3.24 -0.76 6.94
C MET A 74 2.18 -0.66 8.04
N LEU A 75 1.44 -1.75 8.27
CA LEU A 75 0.40 -1.83 9.28
C LEU A 75 0.94 -2.45 10.57
N GLY A 76 0.59 -1.84 11.70
CA GLY A 76 0.99 -2.28 13.03
C GLY A 76 0.00 -3.28 13.65
N GLU A 77 0.43 -3.89 14.76
CA GLU A 77 -0.38 -4.85 15.51
C GLU A 77 -1.56 -4.20 16.25
N TYR A 78 -1.50 -2.89 16.50
CA TYR A 78 -2.49 -2.12 17.28
C TYR A 78 -3.11 -0.98 16.46
N GLU A 79 -3.38 -1.26 15.18
CA GLU A 79 -3.97 -0.25 14.31
C GLU A 79 -5.39 0.14 14.73
N ASN A 80 -5.72 1.39 14.45
CA ASN A 80 -7.07 1.90 14.68
C ASN A 80 -8.04 1.29 13.64
N LEU A 81 -9.11 0.65 14.12
CA LEU A 81 -10.09 -0.03 13.28
C LEU A 81 -10.81 0.91 12.31
N ASP A 82 -11.08 2.15 12.72
CA ASP A 82 -11.74 3.13 11.84
C ASP A 82 -10.82 3.52 10.67
N LYS A 83 -9.51 3.67 10.93
CA LYS A 83 -8.51 3.92 9.89
C LYS A 83 -8.37 2.73 8.95
N LEU A 84 -8.34 1.50 9.49
CA LEU A 84 -8.30 0.27 8.68
C LEU A 84 -9.53 0.15 7.79
N ASN A 85 -10.73 0.38 8.32
CA ASN A 85 -11.96 0.39 7.56
C ASN A 85 -11.94 1.45 6.46
N TYR A 86 -11.41 2.62 6.78
CA TYR A 86 -11.32 3.70 5.81
C TYR A 86 -10.34 3.38 4.69
N LEU A 87 -9.14 2.89 5.03
CA LEU A 87 -8.16 2.44 4.05
C LEU A 87 -8.71 1.33 3.15
N ALA A 88 -9.37 0.33 3.75
CA ALA A 88 -10.00 -0.76 3.00
C ALA A 88 -11.05 -0.25 2.02
N SER A 89 -11.91 0.67 2.46
CA SER A 89 -12.92 1.28 1.59
C SER A 89 -12.28 2.05 0.42
N ARG A 90 -11.18 2.77 0.68
CA ARG A 90 -10.45 3.49 -0.37
C ARG A 90 -9.81 2.54 -1.39
N ILE A 91 -9.24 1.42 -0.92
CA ILE A 91 -8.65 0.39 -1.77
C ILE A 91 -9.73 -0.28 -2.63
N ASP A 92 -10.90 -0.59 -2.08
CA ASP A 92 -12.03 -1.19 -2.80
C ASP A 92 -12.60 -0.26 -3.90
N GLU A 93 -12.50 1.06 -3.71
CA GLU A 93 -12.94 2.05 -4.70
C GLU A 93 -11.96 2.22 -5.87
N MET A 94 -10.69 1.80 -5.71
CA MET A 94 -9.66 1.95 -6.74
C MET A 94 -9.91 1.01 -7.91
N ASP A 95 -9.78 1.54 -9.11
CA ASP A 95 -9.67 0.69 -10.28
C ASP A 95 -8.28 0.01 -10.36
N LYS A 96 -8.16 -0.94 -11.27
CA LYS A 96 -6.92 -1.72 -11.40
C LYS A 96 -5.69 -0.85 -11.70
N TRP A 97 -5.85 0.21 -12.48
CA TRP A 97 -4.76 1.11 -12.82
C TRP A 97 -4.32 1.94 -11.59
N GLU A 98 -5.28 2.42 -10.82
CA GLU A 98 -5.01 3.15 -9.57
C GLU A 98 -4.30 2.26 -8.56
N GLN A 99 -4.69 0.97 -8.44
CA GLN A 99 -4.01 0.00 -7.58
C GLN A 99 -2.57 -0.27 -8.04
N GLU A 100 -2.34 -0.45 -9.35
CA GLU A 100 -1.00 -0.62 -9.92
C GLU A 100 -0.14 0.63 -9.67
N LYS A 101 -0.71 1.81 -9.81
CA LYS A 101 -0.08 3.09 -9.54
C LYS A 101 0.29 3.25 -8.05
N PHE A 102 -0.63 2.90 -7.16
CA PHE A 102 -0.42 2.91 -5.72
C PHE A 102 0.78 2.02 -5.32
N VAL A 103 0.85 0.79 -5.83
CA VAL A 103 1.98 -0.13 -5.62
C VAL A 103 3.29 0.48 -6.13
N ALA A 104 3.28 1.02 -7.35
CA ALA A 104 4.48 1.58 -7.96
C ALA A 104 5.04 2.76 -7.16
N ILE A 105 4.17 3.63 -6.62
CA ILE A 105 4.58 4.75 -5.76
C ILE A 105 5.22 4.23 -4.46
N MET A 106 4.57 3.27 -3.78
CA MET A 106 5.13 2.67 -2.56
C MET A 106 6.49 2.01 -2.80
N GLU A 107 6.67 1.32 -3.93
CA GLU A 107 7.92 0.62 -4.25
C GLU A 107 9.02 1.56 -4.73
N SER A 108 8.68 2.70 -5.33
CA SER A 108 9.66 3.66 -5.81
C SER A 108 10.43 4.34 -4.68
N GLY A 109 9.82 4.43 -3.49
CA GLY A 109 10.39 5.15 -2.36
C GLY A 109 10.51 6.67 -2.59
N CYS A 110 9.77 7.22 -3.59
CA CYS A 110 9.74 8.66 -3.84
C CYS A 110 9.05 9.42 -2.72
N ASP A 111 8.12 8.77 -2.01
CA ASP A 111 7.54 9.25 -0.75
C ASP A 111 7.86 8.27 0.38
N GLU A 112 8.06 8.81 1.58
CA GLU A 112 8.24 8.02 2.78
C GLU A 112 6.87 7.58 3.31
N VAL A 113 6.37 6.46 2.78
CA VAL A 113 5.14 5.82 3.26
C VAL A 113 5.53 4.83 4.35
N SER A 114 5.16 5.11 5.59
CA SER A 114 5.65 4.37 6.76
C SER A 114 4.55 3.85 7.68
N ASP A 115 3.34 4.38 7.60
CA ASP A 115 2.23 4.01 8.46
C ASP A 115 0.86 4.10 7.74
N ILE A 116 -0.22 3.81 8.47
CA ILE A 116 -1.58 3.82 7.92
C ILE A 116 -2.05 5.21 7.49
N ASP A 117 -1.58 6.28 8.13
CA ASP A 117 -1.96 7.64 7.77
C ASP A 117 -1.34 8.03 6.43
N ASP A 118 -0.09 7.65 6.20
CA ASP A 118 0.60 7.84 4.93
C ASP A 118 -0.09 7.05 3.81
N LEU A 119 -0.46 5.78 4.08
CA LEU A 119 -1.22 4.96 3.13
C LEU A 119 -2.56 5.61 2.76
N ILE A 120 -3.31 6.10 3.74
CA ILE A 120 -4.57 6.81 3.51
C ILE A 120 -4.32 8.07 2.68
N ASN A 121 -3.33 8.88 3.05
CA ASN A 121 -2.99 10.11 2.32
C ASN A 121 -2.62 9.81 0.88
N LEU A 122 -1.86 8.75 0.62
CA LEU A 122 -1.48 8.36 -0.73
C LEU A 122 -2.69 8.06 -1.60
N THR A 123 -3.78 7.48 -1.04
CA THR A 123 -5.01 7.22 -1.83
C THR A 123 -5.65 8.48 -2.41
N PHE A 124 -5.37 9.66 -1.85
CA PHE A 124 -5.88 10.94 -2.34
C PHE A 124 -4.92 11.68 -3.28
N ASN A 125 -3.67 11.25 -3.32
CA ASN A 125 -2.61 11.95 -4.01
C ASN A 125 -2.06 11.20 -5.22
N LEU A 126 -2.75 10.15 -5.68
CA LEU A 126 -2.31 9.37 -6.85
C LEU A 126 -2.13 10.23 -8.11
N ASP A 127 -2.95 11.27 -8.27
CA ASP A 127 -2.87 12.18 -9.41
C ASP A 127 -1.62 13.09 -9.38
N CYS A 128 -0.92 13.16 -8.25
CA CYS A 128 0.34 13.90 -8.13
C CYS A 128 1.53 13.16 -8.78
N TYR A 129 1.36 11.92 -9.19
CA TYR A 129 2.39 11.07 -9.75
C TYR A 129 2.02 10.65 -11.16
N ASP A 130 3.02 10.62 -12.05
CA ASP A 130 2.88 10.05 -13.38
C ASP A 130 3.70 8.76 -13.47
N ILE A 131 3.06 7.69 -13.91
CA ILE A 131 3.73 6.44 -14.24
C ILE A 131 3.93 6.37 -15.75
N MET A 132 5.15 6.16 -16.15
CA MET A 132 5.53 5.99 -17.56
C MET A 132 5.82 4.51 -17.84
N PRO A 133 4.84 3.73 -18.31
CA PRO A 133 5.06 2.34 -18.65
C PRO A 133 6.14 2.20 -19.72
N GLY A 134 7.11 1.31 -19.47
CA GLY A 134 8.21 1.07 -20.41
C GLY A 134 9.47 1.92 -20.17
N ILE A 135 9.44 2.85 -19.21
CA ILE A 135 10.61 3.56 -18.72
C ILE A 135 11.14 2.78 -17.50
N ASN A 136 12.33 2.19 -17.61
CA ASN A 136 12.90 1.33 -16.56
C ASN A 136 14.16 1.94 -15.94
N ASP A 137 14.80 2.88 -16.62
CA ASP A 137 16.02 3.52 -16.17
C ASP A 137 16.14 4.96 -16.74
N GLU A 138 17.19 5.65 -16.33
CA GLU A 138 17.45 7.03 -16.78
C GLU A 138 17.70 7.10 -18.29
N SER A 139 18.23 6.06 -18.93
CA SER A 139 18.46 6.04 -20.37
C SER A 139 17.13 6.00 -21.13
N ASP A 140 16.19 5.17 -20.68
CA ASP A 140 14.84 5.11 -21.24
C ASP A 140 14.12 6.46 -21.08
N LEU A 141 14.25 7.08 -19.90
CA LEU A 141 13.67 8.39 -19.61
C LEU A 141 14.25 9.46 -20.53
N GLY A 142 15.57 9.51 -20.67
CA GLY A 142 16.26 10.45 -21.54
C GLY A 142 15.87 10.25 -23.00
N TYR A 143 15.73 9.02 -23.47
CA TYR A 143 15.29 8.69 -24.81
C TYR A 143 13.84 9.17 -25.05
N TYR A 144 12.92 8.84 -24.13
CA TYR A 144 11.52 9.24 -24.21
C TYR A 144 11.39 10.76 -24.34
N TYR A 145 12.04 11.53 -23.47
CA TYR A 145 11.98 12.99 -23.54
C TYR A 145 12.65 13.59 -24.77
N ALA A 146 13.68 12.93 -25.29
CA ALA A 146 14.35 13.40 -26.49
C ALA A 146 13.53 13.13 -27.78
N HIS A 147 12.79 12.00 -27.85
CA HIS A 147 12.18 11.52 -29.09
C HIS A 147 10.66 11.42 -29.08
N GLU A 148 10.05 11.11 -27.93
CA GLU A 148 8.63 10.73 -27.85
C GLU A 148 7.77 11.78 -27.16
N ALA A 149 8.30 12.52 -26.20
CA ALA A 149 7.57 13.56 -25.44
C ALA A 149 7.19 14.80 -26.29
N GLY A 150 7.63 14.86 -27.54
CA GLY A 150 7.29 15.95 -28.48
C GLY A 150 7.97 17.29 -28.17
N ILE A 151 8.97 17.31 -27.28
CA ILE A 151 9.73 18.53 -26.93
C ILE A 151 10.65 18.94 -28.08
N TYR A 152 11.26 17.96 -28.73
CA TYR A 152 12.14 18.18 -29.87
C TYR A 152 11.55 17.54 -31.14
N SER A 153 11.73 18.20 -32.29
CA SER A 153 11.43 17.55 -33.56
C SER A 153 12.64 16.73 -34.04
N GLU A 154 12.39 15.73 -34.91
CA GLU A 154 13.48 14.99 -35.55
C GLU A 154 14.47 15.88 -36.30
N LYS A 155 14.00 17.04 -36.79
CA LYS A 155 14.85 18.05 -37.45
C LYS A 155 15.79 18.78 -36.48
N ASP A 156 15.33 19.00 -35.26
CA ASP A 156 16.10 19.67 -34.21
C ASP A 156 17.26 18.79 -33.75
N LEU A 157 16.98 17.50 -33.57
CA LEU A 157 17.99 16.53 -33.17
C LEU A 157 18.91 16.15 -34.33
N GLY A 158 18.36 15.85 -35.50
CA GLY A 158 19.13 15.49 -36.68
C GLY A 158 20.25 14.47 -36.40
N PRO A 159 21.45 14.66 -36.97
CA PRO A 159 22.59 13.78 -36.74
C PRO A 159 23.13 13.81 -35.29
N LEU A 160 22.75 14.79 -34.48
CA LEU A 160 23.19 14.92 -33.10
C LEU A 160 22.52 13.86 -32.20
N ALA A 161 21.39 13.29 -32.62
CA ALA A 161 20.73 12.22 -31.88
C ALA A 161 21.66 11.05 -31.57
N ASN A 162 22.61 10.74 -32.47
CA ASN A 162 23.59 9.66 -32.29
C ASN A 162 24.67 9.97 -31.25
N TYR A 163 24.74 11.20 -30.74
CA TYR A 163 25.74 11.66 -29.78
C TYR A 163 25.12 12.07 -28.45
N ILE A 164 23.81 11.87 -28.25
CA ILE A 164 23.13 12.17 -27.01
C ILE A 164 23.46 11.09 -26.00
N ASP A 165 23.92 11.51 -24.83
CA ASP A 165 24.04 10.68 -23.65
C ASP A 165 22.67 10.65 -22.94
N TYR A 166 21.82 9.66 -23.33
CA TYR A 166 20.46 9.55 -22.82
C TYR A 166 20.41 9.27 -21.33
N GLU A 167 21.37 8.49 -20.80
CA GLU A 167 21.45 8.21 -19.36
C GLU A 167 21.69 9.51 -18.57
N ARG A 168 22.66 10.31 -19.01
CA ARG A 168 22.92 11.60 -18.35
C ARG A 168 21.73 12.55 -18.47
N TYR A 169 21.12 12.61 -19.63
CA TYR A 169 19.96 13.48 -19.86
C TYR A 169 18.77 13.05 -19.00
N GLY A 170 18.46 11.76 -18.94
CA GLY A 170 17.40 11.22 -18.08
C GLY A 170 17.67 11.44 -16.60
N ARG A 171 18.94 11.29 -16.16
CA ARG A 171 19.33 11.59 -14.78
C ARG A 171 19.09 13.05 -14.41
N ASP A 172 19.46 13.97 -15.28
CA ASP A 172 19.21 15.40 -15.06
C ASP A 172 17.69 15.70 -15.01
N LEU A 173 16.88 15.01 -15.80
CA LEU A 173 15.42 15.12 -15.78
C LEU A 173 14.82 14.54 -14.49
N SER A 174 15.29 13.37 -14.02
CA SER A 174 14.79 12.74 -12.81
C SER A 174 15.02 13.56 -11.55
N LEU A 175 16.07 14.40 -11.52
CA LEU A 175 16.36 15.33 -10.43
C LEU A 175 15.45 16.57 -10.42
N ILE A 176 14.74 16.86 -11.51
CA ILE A 176 13.86 18.04 -11.63
C ILE A 176 12.41 17.70 -11.24
N HIS A 177 12.06 16.42 -11.19
CA HIS A 177 10.72 15.94 -10.93
C HIS A 177 10.52 15.33 -9.53
N ILE A 178 11.38 15.73 -8.58
CA ILE A 178 11.22 15.40 -7.15
C ILE A 178 10.31 16.43 -6.50
#